data_457f0f7586c0396f11af98a9f768449d
#
_entry.id   457f0f7586c0396f11af98a9f768449d
#
_cell.length_a   1.000
_cell.length_b   1.000
_cell.length_c   1.000
_cell.angle_alpha   90.00
_cell.angle_beta   90.00
_cell.angle_gamma   90.00
#
_symmetry.space_group_name_H-M   'P 1'
#
loop_
_entity.id
_entity.type
_entity.pdbx_description
1 polymer ?
#
loop_
_entity_poly.entity_id
_entity_poly.type
_entity_poly.pdbx_seq_one_letter_code
_entity_poly.pdbx_strand_id
1 'polypeptide(L)'
;MATRYPNRDYDHRQEVRAALEREPRVRFDQHPIEVVFNEVDDTVTLQGEAPDIAAKKLSLELAAAVPGVRGVVDRLRVAPGERMSDEEIRNHIRDSFIQEPAFSNCAIRVQTKDGAKTFNDPAEKRGDMRIIVGGGMALQEGRDEGVVLLEGQAPSLSHKRLAGALAWWVPGSRDVLNCLEVVPHEEDNDDEITDAVKIILDKDPFVDDVQILVATRDRIVTLEGVARSEGEKDMAEFDAWFAFGVDKVINNIQIV
;
A
#
# COMPACT_ATOMS: atom_id res chain seq x y z
N MET A 1 -7.96 -3.68 -42.71
CA MET A 1 -7.44 -5.05 -42.56
C MET A 1 -7.31 -5.30 -41.09
N ALA A 2 -8.22 -6.08 -40.52
CA ALA A 2 -8.18 -6.45 -39.10
C ALA A 2 -7.18 -7.56 -38.95
N THR A 3 -6.13 -7.29 -38.19
CA THR A 3 -5.12 -8.29 -37.80
C THR A 3 -5.80 -9.29 -36.85
N ARG A 4 -6.18 -10.45 -37.39
CA ARG A 4 -6.62 -11.58 -36.57
C ARG A 4 -5.45 -12.02 -35.71
N TYR A 5 -5.56 -11.89 -34.39
CA TYR A 5 -4.68 -12.54 -33.44
C TYR A 5 -4.82 -14.06 -33.60
N PRO A 6 -3.72 -14.80 -33.86
CA PRO A 6 -3.76 -16.25 -33.83
C PRO A 6 -3.55 -16.69 -32.37
N ASN A 7 -4.55 -17.04 -31.67
CA ASN A 7 -4.68 -18.20 -30.80
C ASN A 7 -5.93 -18.08 -29.93
N ARG A 8 -6.95 -18.91 -30.23
CA ARG A 8 -8.15 -19.06 -29.39
C ARG A 8 -7.87 -19.87 -28.12
N ASP A 9 -6.63 -20.33 -27.91
CA ASP A 9 -6.25 -21.18 -26.78
C ASP A 9 -5.43 -20.46 -25.70
N TYR A 10 -5.22 -19.12 -25.81
CA TYR A 10 -4.50 -18.37 -24.79
C TYR A 10 -5.47 -17.96 -23.67
N ASP A 11 -5.43 -18.68 -22.56
CA ASP A 11 -6.23 -18.38 -21.37
C ASP A 11 -5.42 -17.48 -20.41
N HIS A 12 -5.62 -16.16 -20.53
CA HIS A 12 -4.96 -15.16 -19.69
C HIS A 12 -5.13 -15.45 -18.19
N ARG A 13 -6.28 -16.01 -17.80
CA ARG A 13 -6.56 -16.37 -16.41
C ARG A 13 -5.62 -17.48 -15.94
N GLN A 14 -5.37 -18.50 -16.79
CA GLN A 14 -4.43 -19.57 -16.46
C GLN A 14 -2.99 -19.06 -16.39
N GLU A 15 -2.59 -18.16 -17.27
CA GLU A 15 -1.24 -17.57 -17.26
C GLU A 15 -1.02 -16.71 -16.03
N VAL A 16 -2.00 -15.85 -15.65
CA VAL A 16 -1.92 -15.07 -14.40
C VAL A 16 -1.81 -16.01 -13.21
N ARG A 17 -2.68 -17.00 -13.12
CA ARG A 17 -2.63 -17.98 -12.04
C ARG A 17 -1.28 -18.69 -11.95
N ALA A 18 -0.75 -19.14 -13.08
CA ALA A 18 0.54 -19.80 -13.13
C ALA A 18 1.70 -18.86 -12.72
N ALA A 19 1.59 -17.56 -13.00
CA ALA A 19 2.57 -16.57 -12.54
C ALA A 19 2.52 -16.41 -11.01
N LEU A 20 1.31 -16.34 -10.43
CA LEU A 20 1.12 -16.26 -8.98
C LEU A 20 1.62 -17.52 -8.26
N GLU A 21 1.34 -18.71 -8.79
CA GLU A 21 1.78 -19.99 -8.22
C GLU A 21 3.31 -20.16 -8.21
N ARG A 22 4.03 -19.53 -9.15
CA ARG A 22 5.50 -19.59 -9.25
C ARG A 22 6.21 -18.66 -8.28
N GLU A 23 5.55 -17.65 -7.73
CA GLU A 23 6.17 -16.72 -6.79
C GLU A 23 5.94 -17.22 -5.34
N PRO A 24 7.01 -17.67 -4.64
CA PRO A 24 6.86 -18.27 -3.31
C PRO A 24 6.29 -17.31 -2.26
N ARG A 25 6.52 -16.00 -2.41
CA ARG A 25 6.05 -14.98 -1.46
C ARG A 25 4.54 -14.77 -1.52
N VAL A 26 3.91 -15.06 -2.66
CA VAL A 26 2.44 -14.99 -2.80
C VAL A 26 1.74 -16.05 -1.95
N ARG A 27 2.42 -17.20 -1.67
CA ARG A 27 1.86 -18.32 -0.87
C ARG A 27 0.49 -18.76 -1.39
N PHE A 28 0.35 -18.88 -2.70
CA PHE A 28 -0.93 -19.09 -3.40
C PHE A 28 -1.68 -20.35 -2.92
N ASP A 29 -0.98 -21.37 -2.44
CA ASP A 29 -1.53 -22.61 -1.88
C ASP A 29 -2.22 -22.40 -0.52
N GLN A 30 -1.74 -21.43 0.28
CA GLN A 30 -2.27 -21.09 1.60
C GLN A 30 -3.26 -19.93 1.52
N HIS A 31 -3.04 -19.01 0.59
CA HIS A 31 -3.85 -17.82 0.33
C HIS A 31 -4.32 -17.82 -1.12
N PRO A 32 -5.36 -18.62 -1.45
CA PRO A 32 -5.82 -18.72 -2.83
C PRO A 32 -6.42 -17.39 -3.31
N ILE A 33 -5.94 -16.92 -4.46
CA ILE A 33 -6.40 -15.70 -5.11
C ILE A 33 -7.33 -16.11 -6.25
N GLU A 34 -8.55 -15.56 -6.24
CA GLU A 34 -9.47 -15.69 -7.36
C GLU A 34 -9.01 -14.76 -8.49
N VAL A 35 -8.89 -15.31 -9.70
CA VAL A 35 -8.47 -14.61 -10.91
C VAL A 35 -9.65 -14.58 -11.89
N VAL A 36 -10.17 -13.40 -12.21
CA VAL A 36 -11.25 -13.20 -13.17
C VAL A 36 -10.74 -12.34 -14.31
N PHE A 37 -10.79 -12.85 -15.55
CA PHE A 37 -10.42 -12.10 -16.74
C PHE A 37 -11.68 -11.58 -17.45
N ASN A 38 -11.69 -10.31 -17.79
CA ASN A 38 -12.74 -9.67 -18.57
C ASN A 38 -12.25 -9.49 -20.03
N GLU A 39 -12.84 -10.24 -20.96
CA GLU A 39 -12.49 -10.23 -22.39
C GLU A 39 -12.91 -8.96 -23.12
N VAL A 40 -13.74 -8.10 -22.51
CA VAL A 40 -14.26 -6.88 -23.14
C VAL A 40 -13.21 -5.76 -23.13
N ASP A 41 -12.49 -5.65 -22.02
CA ASP A 41 -11.51 -4.59 -21.78
C ASP A 41 -10.09 -5.11 -21.49
N ASP A 42 -9.89 -6.43 -21.59
CA ASP A 42 -8.63 -7.12 -21.31
C ASP A 42 -8.10 -6.85 -19.88
N THR A 43 -9.01 -6.74 -18.90
CA THR A 43 -8.65 -6.52 -17.50
C THR A 43 -8.70 -7.81 -16.68
N VAL A 44 -7.82 -7.89 -15.68
CA VAL A 44 -7.81 -8.97 -14.67
C VAL A 44 -8.28 -8.40 -13.34
N THR A 45 -9.24 -9.06 -12.71
CA THR A 45 -9.58 -8.81 -11.30
C THR A 45 -8.92 -9.86 -10.43
N LEU A 46 -8.11 -9.44 -9.45
CA LEU A 46 -7.59 -10.29 -8.39
C LEU A 46 -8.40 -10.07 -7.11
N GLN A 47 -8.95 -11.14 -6.55
CA GLN A 47 -9.76 -11.08 -5.33
C GLN A 47 -9.33 -12.17 -4.36
N GLY A 48 -9.26 -11.83 -3.07
CA GLY A 48 -8.88 -12.77 -2.02
C GLY A 48 -8.11 -12.09 -0.90
N GLU A 49 -7.37 -12.89 -0.14
CA GLU A 49 -6.54 -12.43 0.95
C GLU A 49 -5.08 -12.75 0.68
N ALA A 50 -4.22 -11.74 0.75
CA ALA A 50 -2.77 -11.88 0.67
C ALA A 50 -2.19 -11.98 2.09
N PRO A 51 -1.14 -12.76 2.33
CA PRO A 51 -0.55 -12.90 3.67
C PRO A 51 0.05 -11.58 4.20
N ASP A 52 0.56 -10.73 3.30
CA ASP A 52 1.20 -9.46 3.63
C ASP A 52 1.14 -8.49 2.44
N ILE A 53 1.63 -7.26 2.64
CA ILE A 53 1.64 -6.20 1.62
C ILE A 53 2.56 -6.55 0.43
N ALA A 54 3.68 -7.23 0.67
CA ALA A 54 4.59 -7.63 -0.39
C ALA A 54 3.92 -8.64 -1.33
N ALA A 55 3.26 -9.66 -0.78
CA ALA A 55 2.50 -10.63 -1.54
C ALA A 55 1.36 -9.98 -2.34
N LYS A 56 0.62 -9.01 -1.74
CA LYS A 56 -0.43 -8.25 -2.42
C LYS A 56 0.15 -7.50 -3.64
N LYS A 57 1.16 -6.67 -3.44
CA LYS A 57 1.74 -5.85 -4.52
C LYS A 57 2.38 -6.72 -5.60
N LEU A 58 3.14 -7.75 -5.22
CA LEU A 58 3.71 -8.71 -6.17
C LEU A 58 2.64 -9.42 -7.01
N SER A 59 1.51 -9.76 -6.41
CA SER A 59 0.40 -10.37 -7.16
C SER A 59 -0.13 -9.44 -8.24
N LEU A 60 -0.25 -8.14 -7.95
CA LEU A 60 -0.69 -7.13 -8.92
C LEU A 60 0.32 -6.97 -10.06
N GLU A 61 1.62 -6.87 -9.73
CA GLU A 61 2.71 -6.75 -10.70
C GLU A 61 2.79 -7.97 -11.62
N LEU A 62 2.71 -9.18 -11.04
CA LEU A 62 2.74 -10.42 -11.81
C LEU A 62 1.54 -10.53 -12.76
N ALA A 63 0.36 -10.12 -12.33
CA ALA A 63 -0.81 -10.10 -13.19
C ALA A 63 -0.68 -9.05 -14.31
N ALA A 64 -0.17 -7.86 -14.00
CA ALA A 64 0.05 -6.80 -14.98
C ALA A 64 1.12 -7.16 -16.02
N ALA A 65 2.10 -8.00 -15.65
CA ALA A 65 3.17 -8.45 -16.54
C ALA A 65 2.73 -9.51 -17.56
N VAL A 66 1.53 -10.11 -17.41
CA VAL A 66 1.05 -11.14 -18.34
C VAL A 66 0.69 -10.49 -19.69
N PRO A 67 1.26 -10.97 -20.82
CA PRO A 67 0.97 -10.42 -22.13
C PRO A 67 -0.51 -10.45 -22.47
N GLY A 68 -1.07 -9.28 -22.88
CA GLY A 68 -2.48 -9.14 -23.21
C GLY A 68 -3.36 -8.62 -22.07
N VAL A 69 -2.86 -8.57 -20.84
CA VAL A 69 -3.51 -7.86 -19.73
C VAL A 69 -3.27 -6.36 -19.89
N ARG A 70 -4.33 -5.57 -19.94
CA ARG A 70 -4.27 -4.11 -20.07
C ARG A 70 -4.49 -3.37 -18.77
N GLY A 71 -5.04 -4.05 -17.78
CA GLY A 71 -5.28 -3.47 -16.46
C GLY A 71 -5.55 -4.53 -15.41
N VAL A 72 -5.25 -4.20 -14.16
CA VAL A 72 -5.53 -5.07 -13.01
C VAL A 72 -6.46 -4.35 -12.06
N VAL A 73 -7.56 -4.99 -11.72
CA VAL A 73 -8.51 -4.53 -10.70
C VAL A 73 -8.14 -5.19 -9.38
N ASP A 74 -7.65 -4.39 -8.45
CA ASP A 74 -7.24 -4.86 -7.12
C ASP A 74 -8.45 -4.99 -6.19
N ARG A 75 -8.74 -6.22 -5.78
CA ARG A 75 -9.68 -6.58 -4.71
C ARG A 75 -9.04 -7.50 -3.67
N LEU A 76 -7.70 -7.52 -3.63
CA LEU A 76 -6.96 -8.22 -2.60
C LEU A 76 -7.03 -7.44 -1.29
N ARG A 77 -7.09 -8.18 -0.19
CA ARG A 77 -6.97 -7.64 1.16
C ARG A 77 -5.81 -8.33 1.85
N VAL A 78 -5.06 -7.59 2.64
CA VAL A 78 -4.00 -8.19 3.47
C VAL A 78 -4.63 -8.86 4.69
N ALA A 79 -4.12 -10.01 5.07
CA ALA A 79 -4.49 -10.68 6.32
C ALA A 79 -4.14 -9.75 7.49
N PRO A 80 -5.09 -9.42 8.38
CA PRO A 80 -4.81 -8.49 9.46
C PRO A 80 -3.87 -9.14 10.49
N GLY A 81 -2.88 -8.40 10.98
CA GLY A 81 -2.01 -8.84 12.06
C GLY A 81 -2.77 -9.02 13.37
N GLU A 82 -3.79 -8.19 13.59
CA GLU A 82 -4.72 -8.27 14.70
C GLU A 82 -6.15 -7.97 14.23
N ARG A 83 -7.14 -8.64 14.81
CA ARG A 83 -8.54 -8.33 14.53
C ARG A 83 -8.95 -7.09 15.30
N MET A 84 -9.25 -6.04 14.57
CA MET A 84 -9.70 -4.75 15.08
C MET A 84 -10.99 -4.33 14.37
N SER A 85 -11.86 -3.65 15.10
CA SER A 85 -13.01 -2.99 14.48
C SER A 85 -12.57 -1.76 13.68
N ASP A 86 -13.38 -1.35 12.70
CA ASP A 86 -13.14 -0.11 11.93
C ASP A 86 -13.00 1.13 12.83
N GLU A 87 -13.68 1.14 13.98
CA GLU A 87 -13.56 2.23 14.95
C GLU A 87 -12.21 2.25 15.64
N GLU A 88 -11.68 1.10 16.04
CA GLU A 88 -10.35 0.97 16.64
C GLU A 88 -9.26 1.36 15.64
N ILE A 89 -9.31 0.82 14.42
CA ILE A 89 -8.38 1.18 13.34
C ILE A 89 -8.38 2.68 13.10
N ARG A 90 -9.55 3.27 12.95
CA ARG A 90 -9.74 4.71 12.73
C ARG A 90 -9.15 5.55 13.86
N ASN A 91 -9.35 5.13 15.12
CA ASN A 91 -8.82 5.83 16.28
C ASN A 91 -7.29 5.73 16.34
N HIS A 92 -6.71 4.57 16.07
CA HIS A 92 -5.25 4.39 16.02
C HIS A 92 -4.60 5.25 14.92
N ILE A 93 -5.17 5.28 13.71
CA ILE A 93 -4.66 6.12 12.62
C ILE A 93 -4.75 7.60 13.01
N ARG A 94 -5.90 8.03 13.55
CA ARG A 94 -6.08 9.42 14.03
C ARG A 94 -5.00 9.80 15.03
N ASP A 95 -4.77 8.96 16.03
CA ASP A 95 -3.82 9.25 17.10
C ASP A 95 -2.39 9.27 16.58
N SER A 96 -2.02 8.37 15.67
CA SER A 96 -0.74 8.39 14.97
C SER A 96 -0.54 9.69 14.18
N PHE A 97 -1.57 10.14 13.44
CA PHE A 97 -1.48 11.37 12.66
C PHE A 97 -1.35 12.63 13.53
N ILE A 98 -2.06 12.67 14.67
CA ILE A 98 -1.98 13.80 15.61
C ILE A 98 -0.61 13.86 16.29
N GLN A 99 -0.02 12.69 16.59
CA GLN A 99 1.28 12.60 17.26
C GLN A 99 2.45 12.82 16.29
N GLU A 100 2.23 12.72 14.98
CA GLU A 100 3.27 12.89 13.97
C GLU A 100 3.61 14.36 13.76
N PRO A 101 4.85 14.78 14.09
CA PRO A 101 5.26 16.19 13.97
C PRO A 101 5.16 16.73 12.53
N ALA A 102 5.37 15.89 11.52
CA ALA A 102 5.24 16.27 10.11
C ALA A 102 3.82 16.76 9.80
N PHE A 103 2.79 16.26 10.50
CA PHE A 103 1.39 16.63 10.27
C PHE A 103 0.88 17.77 11.17
N SER A 104 1.77 18.43 11.93
CA SER A 104 1.39 19.53 12.85
C SER A 104 0.64 20.66 12.14
N ASN A 105 0.95 20.93 10.87
CA ASN A 105 0.30 21.94 10.03
C ASN A 105 -0.79 21.36 9.12
N CYS A 106 -1.24 20.11 9.34
CA CYS A 106 -2.32 19.50 8.60
C CYS A 106 -3.59 19.45 9.47
N ALA A 107 -4.73 19.78 8.88
CA ALA A 107 -6.00 19.47 9.50
C ALA A 107 -6.23 17.96 9.45
N ILE A 108 -6.58 17.34 10.58
CA ILE A 108 -6.86 15.91 10.68
C ILE A 108 -8.34 15.74 10.97
N ARG A 109 -9.07 15.12 10.06
CA ARG A 109 -10.49 14.84 10.14
C ARG A 109 -10.75 13.35 10.10
N VAL A 110 -11.76 12.92 10.80
CA VAL A 110 -12.18 11.52 10.86
C VAL A 110 -13.64 11.43 10.46
N GLN A 111 -13.97 10.60 9.50
CA GLN A 111 -15.34 10.30 9.13
C GLN A 111 -15.91 9.29 10.13
N THR A 112 -17.06 9.62 10.69
CA THR A 112 -17.86 8.75 11.58
C THR A 112 -19.26 8.60 11.03
N LYS A 113 -20.07 7.74 11.62
CA LYS A 113 -21.50 7.58 11.26
C LYS A 113 -22.29 8.89 11.44
N ASP A 114 -21.86 9.72 12.40
CA ASP A 114 -22.51 11.00 12.74
C ASP A 114 -21.94 12.20 11.97
N GLY A 115 -21.06 11.95 10.97
CA GLY A 115 -20.39 12.98 10.18
C GLY A 115 -18.88 13.07 10.43
N ALA A 116 -18.23 14.07 9.84
CA ALA A 116 -16.81 14.29 10.02
C ALA A 116 -16.51 15.05 11.31
N LYS A 117 -15.57 14.56 12.11
CA LYS A 117 -15.03 15.23 13.30
C LYS A 117 -13.61 15.71 13.02
N THR A 118 -13.30 16.95 13.38
CA THR A 118 -11.96 17.53 13.26
C THR A 118 -11.21 17.38 14.59
N PHE A 119 -9.99 16.84 14.54
CA PHE A 119 -9.16 16.59 15.72
C PHE A 119 -7.94 17.50 15.79
N ASN A 120 -7.40 17.89 14.63
CA ASN A 120 -6.39 18.93 14.53
C ASN A 120 -6.87 19.96 13.50
N ASP A 121 -6.79 21.25 13.82
CA ASP A 121 -7.24 22.34 12.95
C ASP A 121 -6.33 23.56 13.11
N PRO A 122 -5.08 23.49 12.62
CA PRO A 122 -4.12 24.57 12.75
C PRO A 122 -4.60 25.83 12.01
N ALA A 123 -4.27 27.01 12.55
CA ALA A 123 -4.68 28.30 11.96
C ALA A 123 -4.09 28.50 10.55
N GLU A 124 -2.85 28.06 10.35
CA GLU A 124 -2.16 28.06 9.05
C GLU A 124 -2.04 26.62 8.54
N LYS A 125 -3.04 26.18 7.78
CA LYS A 125 -3.07 24.84 7.22
C LYS A 125 -2.21 24.72 5.98
N ARG A 126 -1.42 23.67 5.93
CA ARG A 126 -0.69 23.23 4.70
C ARG A 126 -1.31 21.99 4.08
N GLY A 127 -2.11 21.24 4.83
CA GLY A 127 -2.83 20.05 4.37
C GLY A 127 -4.16 19.89 5.09
N ASP A 128 -5.01 19.04 4.55
CA ASP A 128 -6.32 18.68 5.11
C ASP A 128 -6.57 17.20 4.81
N MET A 129 -6.35 16.36 5.81
CA MET A 129 -6.40 14.91 5.66
C MET A 129 -7.65 14.35 6.33
N ARG A 130 -8.42 13.55 5.60
CA ARG A 130 -9.60 12.84 6.10
C ARG A 130 -9.35 11.35 6.15
N ILE A 131 -9.64 10.74 7.29
CA ILE A 131 -9.52 9.31 7.56
C ILE A 131 -10.91 8.70 7.55
N ILE A 132 -11.13 7.71 6.70
CA ILE A 132 -12.36 6.93 6.58
C ILE A 132 -11.97 5.46 6.70
N VAL A 133 -12.64 4.70 7.57
CA VAL A 133 -12.39 3.26 7.73
C VAL A 133 -13.72 2.52 7.67
N GLY A 134 -13.77 1.45 6.86
CA GLY A 134 -15.01 0.70 6.61
C GLY A 134 -16.09 1.53 5.95
N GLY A 135 -17.27 1.00 5.73
CA GLY A 135 -18.49 1.55 5.13
C GLY A 135 -18.67 3.06 4.92
N GLY A 136 -17.73 3.75 4.26
CA GLY A 136 -17.92 5.12 3.75
C GLY A 136 -18.65 5.12 2.40
N MET A 137 -18.99 6.32 1.85
CA MET A 137 -19.76 6.43 0.59
C MET A 137 -19.12 5.73 -0.63
N ALA A 138 -17.82 5.45 -0.58
CA ALA A 138 -17.07 4.74 -1.63
C ALA A 138 -16.85 3.25 -1.32
N LEU A 139 -17.10 2.81 -0.09
CA LEU A 139 -16.82 1.46 0.40
C LEU A 139 -18.14 0.75 0.72
N GLN A 140 -18.23 -0.55 0.43
CA GLN A 140 -19.46 -1.34 0.66
C GLN A 140 -19.47 -1.89 2.09
N GLU A 141 -20.52 -1.60 2.86
CA GLU A 141 -20.72 -2.15 4.21
C GLU A 141 -20.56 -3.69 4.23
N GLY A 142 -19.75 -4.19 5.16
CA GLY A 142 -19.55 -5.62 5.40
C GLY A 142 -18.54 -6.32 4.48
N ARG A 143 -18.06 -5.64 3.40
CA ARG A 143 -16.98 -6.16 2.53
C ARG A 143 -15.65 -5.46 2.72
N ASP A 144 -15.69 -4.26 3.28
CA ASP A 144 -14.53 -3.38 3.38
C ASP A 144 -14.08 -3.17 4.83
N GLU A 145 -14.33 -4.16 5.71
CA GLU A 145 -13.79 -4.16 7.08
C GLU A 145 -12.27 -4.06 7.03
N GLY A 146 -11.70 -3.13 7.80
CA GLY A 146 -10.26 -2.87 7.86
C GLY A 146 -9.69 -2.16 6.62
N VAL A 147 -10.54 -1.70 5.68
CA VAL A 147 -10.12 -0.88 4.55
C VAL A 147 -10.08 0.58 4.96
N VAL A 148 -8.93 1.21 4.78
CA VAL A 148 -8.68 2.61 5.08
C VAL A 148 -8.69 3.42 3.79
N LEU A 149 -9.45 4.51 3.78
CA LEU A 149 -9.41 5.51 2.72
C LEU A 149 -8.90 6.83 3.30
N LEU A 150 -7.83 7.34 2.73
CA LEU A 150 -7.27 8.66 3.03
C LEU A 150 -7.62 9.61 1.89
N GLU A 151 -8.33 10.68 2.19
CA GLU A 151 -8.76 11.71 1.22
C GLU A 151 -8.33 13.09 1.67
N GLY A 152 -8.32 14.03 0.73
CA GLY A 152 -8.04 15.44 0.95
C GLY A 152 -6.69 15.85 0.40
N GLN A 153 -5.94 16.72 1.09
CA GLN A 153 -4.72 17.33 0.58
C GLN A 153 -3.53 17.11 1.51
N ALA A 154 -2.42 16.68 0.94
CA ALA A 154 -1.13 16.60 1.61
C ALA A 154 -0.19 17.70 1.08
N PRO A 155 0.67 18.29 1.94
CA PRO A 155 1.55 19.38 1.52
C PRO A 155 2.76 18.93 0.67
N SER A 156 3.05 17.63 0.61
CA SER A 156 4.12 17.04 -0.21
C SER A 156 3.90 15.56 -0.47
N LEU A 157 4.66 14.99 -1.40
CA LEU A 157 4.69 13.53 -1.66
C LEU A 157 5.16 12.76 -0.42
N SER A 158 6.14 13.27 0.31
CA SER A 158 6.62 12.65 1.56
C SER A 158 5.52 12.58 2.62
N HIS A 159 4.69 13.63 2.78
CA HIS A 159 3.53 13.60 3.69
C HIS A 159 2.49 12.57 3.24
N LYS A 160 2.19 12.52 1.95
CA LYS A 160 1.25 11.53 1.40
C LYS A 160 1.73 10.09 1.66
N ARG A 161 3.02 9.81 1.43
CA ARG A 161 3.62 8.48 1.65
C ARG A 161 3.64 8.11 3.12
N LEU A 162 4.07 9.03 3.98
CA LEU A 162 4.07 8.82 5.43
C LEU A 162 2.65 8.54 5.97
N ALA A 163 1.64 9.28 5.50
CA ALA A 163 0.25 9.02 5.88
C ALA A 163 -0.20 7.59 5.50
N GLY A 164 0.20 7.12 4.31
CA GLY A 164 -0.06 5.76 3.88
C GLY A 164 0.63 4.71 4.75
N ALA A 165 1.91 4.90 5.07
CA ALA A 165 2.67 3.99 5.91
C ALA A 165 2.10 3.91 7.34
N LEU A 166 1.81 5.04 7.97
CA LEU A 166 1.20 5.09 9.31
C LEU A 166 -0.18 4.39 9.34
N ALA A 167 -0.95 4.48 8.25
CA ALA A 167 -2.21 3.76 8.14
C ALA A 167 -2.00 2.25 8.00
N TRP A 168 -0.97 1.81 7.26
CA TRP A 168 -0.60 0.40 7.14
C TRP A 168 -0.03 -0.20 8.44
N TRP A 169 0.65 0.59 9.27
CA TRP A 169 1.19 0.13 10.55
C TRP A 169 0.13 -0.24 11.59
N VAL A 170 -1.12 0.16 11.38
CA VAL A 170 -2.22 -0.29 12.26
C VAL A 170 -2.54 -1.75 11.98
N PRO A 171 -2.38 -2.67 12.95
CA PRO A 171 -2.43 -4.12 12.70
C PRO A 171 -3.74 -4.65 12.11
N GLY A 172 -4.83 -3.91 12.30
CA GLY A 172 -6.14 -4.23 11.72
C GLY A 172 -6.34 -3.77 10.29
N SER A 173 -5.42 -2.95 9.73
CA SER A 173 -5.53 -2.44 8.36
C SER A 173 -5.33 -3.57 7.34
N ARG A 174 -6.30 -3.75 6.45
CA ARG A 174 -6.30 -4.79 5.42
C ARG A 174 -6.06 -4.23 4.02
N ASP A 175 -6.32 -2.95 3.85
CA ASP A 175 -6.01 -2.19 2.65
C ASP A 175 -5.97 -0.70 2.95
N VAL A 176 -5.11 0.05 2.24
CA VAL A 176 -5.01 1.50 2.37
C VAL A 176 -5.10 2.15 0.99
N LEU A 177 -6.22 2.79 0.74
CA LEU A 177 -6.48 3.59 -0.46
C LEU A 177 -6.04 5.03 -0.18
N ASN A 178 -4.81 5.36 -0.57
CA ASN A 178 -4.24 6.69 -0.34
C ASN A 178 -4.57 7.63 -1.51
N CYS A 179 -5.74 8.28 -1.41
CA CYS A 179 -6.26 9.23 -2.39
C CYS A 179 -5.93 10.70 -2.03
N LEU A 180 -4.96 10.96 -1.15
CA LEU A 180 -4.52 12.32 -0.85
C LEU A 180 -3.94 12.99 -2.11
N GLU A 181 -4.40 14.19 -2.41
CA GLU A 181 -3.82 15.04 -3.46
C GLU A 181 -2.65 15.84 -2.88
N VAL A 182 -1.55 15.93 -3.63
CA VAL A 182 -0.39 16.73 -3.22
C VAL A 182 -0.55 18.16 -3.73
N VAL A 183 -0.56 19.12 -2.80
CA VAL A 183 -0.73 20.54 -3.10
C VAL A 183 0.30 21.38 -2.35
N PRO A 184 1.21 22.10 -3.07
CA PRO A 184 1.32 22.20 -4.52
C PRO A 184 1.70 20.87 -5.19
N HIS A 185 1.41 20.72 -6.49
CA HIS A 185 1.79 19.53 -7.23
C HIS A 185 3.31 19.37 -7.26
N GLU A 186 3.79 18.18 -6.94
CA GLU A 186 5.20 17.79 -6.99
C GLU A 186 5.38 16.70 -8.06
N GLU A 187 6.52 16.73 -8.76
CA GLU A 187 6.90 15.64 -9.66
C GLU A 187 7.38 14.45 -8.84
N ASP A 188 6.80 13.28 -9.12
CA ASP A 188 7.18 12.03 -8.48
C ASP A 188 8.37 11.40 -9.23
N ASN A 189 9.45 11.13 -8.50
CA ASN A 189 10.67 10.53 -9.03
C ASN A 189 11.31 9.57 -8.02
N ASP A 190 12.35 8.87 -8.43
CA ASP A 190 13.04 7.88 -7.60
C ASP A 190 13.69 8.46 -6.35
N ASP A 191 14.16 9.71 -6.39
CA ASP A 191 14.75 10.38 -5.22
C ASP A 191 13.68 10.65 -4.16
N GLU A 192 12.49 11.09 -4.57
CA GLU A 192 11.33 11.27 -3.68
C GLU A 192 10.87 9.95 -3.02
N ILE A 193 10.94 8.84 -3.76
CA ILE A 193 10.64 7.50 -3.21
C ILE A 193 11.72 7.11 -2.20
N THR A 194 13.00 7.30 -2.54
CA THR A 194 14.13 7.01 -1.66
C THR A 194 14.03 7.77 -0.34
N ASP A 195 13.74 9.07 -0.40
CA ASP A 195 13.63 9.90 0.81
C ASP A 195 12.41 9.52 1.65
N ALA A 196 11.30 9.18 1.01
CA ALA A 196 10.12 8.70 1.72
C ALA A 196 10.36 7.37 2.44
N VAL A 197 11.03 6.41 1.79
CA VAL A 197 11.38 5.13 2.44
C VAL A 197 12.31 5.37 3.63
N LYS A 198 13.33 6.24 3.51
CA LYS A 198 14.19 6.61 4.65
C LYS A 198 13.41 7.21 5.82
N ILE A 199 12.45 8.11 5.52
CA ILE A 199 11.59 8.70 6.56
C ILE A 199 10.75 7.62 7.25
N ILE A 200 10.22 6.67 6.51
CA ILE A 200 9.41 5.58 7.08
C ILE A 200 10.27 4.69 7.97
N LEU A 201 11.47 4.29 7.52
CA LEU A 201 12.41 3.50 8.32
C LEU A 201 12.85 4.23 9.61
N ASP A 202 13.18 5.54 9.53
CA ASP A 202 13.54 6.38 10.71
C ASP A 202 12.42 6.39 11.78
N LYS A 203 11.18 6.22 11.37
CA LYS A 203 10.04 6.25 12.28
C LYS A 203 9.63 4.89 12.82
N ASP A 204 10.09 3.79 12.24
CA ASP A 204 9.84 2.47 12.81
C ASP A 204 10.82 2.18 13.96
N PRO A 205 10.32 2.07 15.21
CA PRO A 205 11.19 1.82 16.37
C PRO A 205 11.81 0.42 16.36
N PHE A 206 11.38 -0.48 15.49
CA PHE A 206 11.89 -1.85 15.36
C PHE A 206 12.99 -2.01 14.32
N VAL A 207 13.29 -0.94 13.56
CA VAL A 207 14.30 -0.92 12.50
C VAL A 207 15.41 0.06 12.87
N ASP A 208 16.68 -0.37 12.76
CA ASP A 208 17.85 0.50 12.90
C ASP A 208 18.19 1.11 11.53
N ASP A 209 17.48 2.18 11.16
CA ASP A 209 17.57 2.84 9.86
C ASP A 209 19.00 3.30 9.52
N VAL A 210 19.81 3.65 10.52
CA VAL A 210 21.21 4.09 10.33
C VAL A 210 22.07 2.99 9.71
N GLN A 211 21.71 1.73 9.89
CA GLN A 211 22.43 0.58 9.33
C GLN A 211 21.92 0.18 7.93
N ILE A 212 20.89 0.86 7.40
CA ILE A 212 20.24 0.50 6.14
C ILE A 212 20.43 1.60 5.10
N LEU A 213 20.99 1.23 3.96
CA LEU A 213 21.09 2.08 2.79
C LEU A 213 19.86 1.83 1.89
N VAL A 214 19.23 2.90 1.48
CA VAL A 214 18.09 2.88 0.57
C VAL A 214 18.47 3.53 -0.76
N ALA A 215 18.23 2.84 -1.85
CA ALA A 215 18.38 3.37 -3.21
C ALA A 215 17.16 2.98 -4.04
N THR A 216 16.64 3.91 -4.84
CA THR A 216 15.53 3.63 -5.76
C THR A 216 15.98 3.85 -7.19
N ARG A 217 15.57 2.95 -8.08
CA ARG A 217 15.74 3.09 -9.53
C ARG A 217 14.55 2.48 -10.25
N ASP A 218 13.95 3.22 -11.15
CA ASP A 218 12.76 2.79 -11.90
C ASP A 218 11.66 2.26 -10.98
N ARG A 219 11.41 2.94 -9.83
CA ARG A 219 10.46 2.59 -8.77
C ARG A 219 10.77 1.26 -8.05
N ILE A 220 11.95 0.70 -8.27
CA ILE A 220 12.47 -0.47 -7.56
C ILE A 220 13.36 0.02 -6.42
N VAL A 221 12.94 -0.26 -5.18
CA VAL A 221 13.71 0.06 -3.98
C VAL A 221 14.68 -1.08 -3.69
N THR A 222 15.95 -0.75 -3.48
CA THR A 222 16.97 -1.68 -2.99
C THR A 222 17.38 -1.28 -1.58
N LEU A 223 17.29 -2.22 -0.66
CA LEU A 223 17.75 -2.11 0.73
C LEU A 223 19.05 -2.89 0.88
N GLU A 224 20.10 -2.22 1.39
CA GLU A 224 21.40 -2.82 1.66
C GLU A 224 21.85 -2.46 3.07
N GLY A 225 22.63 -3.31 3.72
CA GLY A 225 23.16 -3.04 5.05
C GLY A 225 23.07 -4.25 5.96
N VAL A 226 22.86 -4.00 7.25
CA VAL A 226 22.82 -5.07 8.25
C VAL A 226 21.62 -4.91 9.18
N ALA A 227 21.07 -6.03 9.64
CA ALA A 227 20.03 -6.11 10.66
C ALA A 227 20.41 -7.13 11.72
N ARG A 228 19.84 -6.99 12.92
CA ARG A 228 20.11 -7.88 14.08
C ARG A 228 19.32 -9.18 14.04
N SER A 229 18.28 -9.23 13.19
CA SER A 229 17.40 -10.39 13.09
C SER A 229 16.68 -10.42 11.73
N GLU A 230 16.17 -11.60 11.35
CA GLU A 230 15.28 -11.73 10.19
C GLU A 230 14.02 -10.86 10.37
N GLY A 231 13.48 -10.75 11.60
CA GLY A 231 12.31 -9.91 11.88
C GLY A 231 12.55 -8.44 11.57
N GLU A 232 13.71 -7.88 11.94
CA GLU A 232 14.07 -6.49 11.61
C GLU A 232 14.26 -6.30 10.09
N LYS A 233 14.89 -7.28 9.43
CA LYS A 233 15.05 -7.29 7.99
C LYS A 233 13.70 -7.32 7.26
N ASP A 234 12.77 -8.17 7.71
CA ASP A 234 11.42 -8.27 7.15
C ASP A 234 10.62 -6.98 7.39
N MET A 235 10.75 -6.36 8.57
CA MET A 235 10.11 -5.07 8.87
C MET A 235 10.60 -3.98 7.94
N ALA A 236 11.91 -3.84 7.73
CA ALA A 236 12.46 -2.87 6.79
C ALA A 236 11.95 -3.10 5.35
N GLU A 237 11.74 -4.35 4.93
CA GLU A 237 11.15 -4.66 3.64
C GLU A 237 9.70 -4.23 3.58
N PHE A 238 8.88 -4.51 4.60
CA PHE A 238 7.48 -4.11 4.63
C PHE A 238 7.32 -2.58 4.65
N ASP A 239 8.17 -1.87 5.38
CA ASP A 239 8.20 -0.42 5.41
C ASP A 239 8.45 0.18 4.03
N ALA A 240 9.40 -0.39 3.29
CA ALA A 240 9.63 0.02 1.92
C ALA A 240 8.40 -0.25 1.02
N TRP A 241 7.71 -1.37 1.21
CA TRP A 241 6.48 -1.69 0.50
C TRP A 241 5.31 -0.78 0.86
N PHE A 242 5.24 -0.23 2.07
CA PHE A 242 4.20 0.72 2.46
C PHE A 242 4.32 2.07 1.75
N ALA A 243 5.51 2.42 1.26
CA ALA A 243 5.68 3.65 0.50
C ALA A 243 4.88 3.59 -0.81
N PHE A 244 4.03 4.61 -1.01
CA PHE A 244 3.29 4.75 -2.26
C PHE A 244 4.27 4.97 -3.43
N GLY A 245 4.03 4.29 -4.52
CA GLY A 245 4.85 4.40 -5.73
C GLY A 245 5.98 3.37 -5.83
N VAL A 246 6.17 2.50 -4.84
CA VAL A 246 7.12 1.39 -4.92
C VAL A 246 6.47 0.22 -5.66
N ASP A 247 7.10 -0.20 -6.75
CA ASP A 247 6.65 -1.32 -7.58
C ASP A 247 7.35 -2.63 -7.18
N LYS A 248 8.58 -2.52 -6.64
CA LYS A 248 9.35 -3.69 -6.18
C LYS A 248 10.33 -3.32 -5.08
N VAL A 249 10.57 -4.26 -4.15
CA VAL A 249 11.64 -4.16 -3.16
C VAL A 249 12.63 -5.30 -3.35
N ILE A 250 13.92 -4.97 -3.38
CA ILE A 250 15.05 -5.90 -3.37
C ILE A 250 15.73 -5.76 -2.01
N ASN A 251 15.56 -6.77 -1.16
CA ASN A 251 16.10 -6.75 0.20
C ASN A 251 17.42 -7.52 0.29
N ASN A 252 18.53 -6.79 0.24
CA ASN A 252 19.89 -7.33 0.36
C ASN A 252 20.48 -7.14 1.76
N ILE A 253 19.66 -6.84 2.78
CA ILE A 253 20.10 -6.70 4.17
C ILE A 253 20.66 -8.03 4.66
N GLN A 254 21.82 -8.00 5.32
CA GLN A 254 22.49 -9.16 5.92
C GLN A 254 22.21 -9.21 7.42
N ILE A 255 22.12 -10.43 7.97
CA ILE A 255 21.95 -10.62 9.41
C ILE A 255 23.31 -10.73 10.08
N VAL A 256 23.52 -10.01 11.18
CA VAL A 256 24.77 -9.97 11.96
C VAL A 256 24.55 -10.32 13.44
#